data_d1eef49a9f75524993e21eeb20d00b24
#
_entry.id   d1eef49a9f75524993e21eeb20d00b24
#
_cell.length_a   1.000
_cell.length_b   1.000
_cell.length_c   1.000
_cell.angle_alpha   90.00
_cell.angle_beta   90.00
_cell.angle_gamma   90.00
#
_symmetry.space_group_name_H-M   'P 1'
#
loop_
_entity.id
_entity.type
_entity.pdbx_description
1 polymer ?
#
loop_
_entity_poly.entity_id
_entity_poly.type
_entity_poly.pdbx_seq_one_letter_code
_entity_poly.pdbx_strand_id
1 'polypeptide(L)'
;MQIHTLISSENGPIILWVMYPHRGDELEHTTDSIRELVGEEQFTLVAIQIDDWNRDLSPWRSDEVDGSFAGEAGRTLDYIEQQIVPQLDIQSQANRPLYIMGYSLAGLFALWAMYQTDIFAGCATCSGSMWYPGFVE
;
A
#
# COMPACT_ATOMS: atom_id res chain seq x y z
N MET A 1 -8.70 -8.27 4.79
CA MET A 1 -7.38 -7.60 4.66
C MET A 1 -6.44 -8.15 5.72
N GLN A 2 -5.27 -8.59 5.33
CA GLN A 2 -4.27 -9.14 6.24
C GLN A 2 -3.04 -8.23 6.28
N ILE A 3 -2.53 -8.00 7.48
CA ILE A 3 -1.43 -7.08 7.73
C ILE A 3 -0.24 -7.85 8.28
N HIS A 4 0.93 -7.68 7.67
CA HIS A 4 2.15 -8.35 8.09
C HIS A 4 3.31 -7.36 8.18
N THR A 5 3.97 -7.29 9.32
CA THR A 5 5.24 -6.56 9.41
C THR A 5 6.36 -7.47 8.92
N LEU A 6 6.90 -7.15 7.76
CA LEU A 6 7.94 -7.94 7.11
C LEU A 6 9.34 -7.61 7.61
N ILE A 7 9.59 -6.33 7.81
CA ILE A 7 10.85 -5.79 8.31
C ILE A 7 10.49 -4.75 9.37
N SER A 8 11.15 -4.83 10.52
CA SER A 8 10.91 -3.90 11.62
C SER A 8 12.21 -3.22 12.01
N SER A 9 12.16 -1.90 12.12
CA SER A 9 13.27 -1.07 12.60
C SER A 9 12.72 0.01 13.53
N GLU A 10 13.52 0.40 14.51
CA GLU A 10 13.15 1.48 15.42
C GLU A 10 13.30 2.87 14.78
N ASN A 11 14.03 2.96 13.68
CA ASN A 11 14.35 4.21 13.00
C ASN A 11 14.03 4.12 11.51
N GLY A 12 14.04 5.29 10.87
CA GLY A 12 13.83 5.41 9.45
C GLY A 12 12.36 5.41 9.04
N PRO A 13 12.09 5.39 7.74
CA PRO A 13 10.72 5.47 7.23
C PRO A 13 9.93 4.20 7.51
N ILE A 14 8.61 4.35 7.48
CA ILE A 14 7.65 3.23 7.47
C ILE A 14 7.05 3.17 6.08
N ILE A 15 7.09 2.00 5.46
CA ILE A 15 6.59 1.77 4.11
C ILE A 15 5.42 0.80 4.19
N LEU A 16 4.25 1.24 3.72
CA LEU A 16 3.08 0.39 3.55
C LEU A 16 3.08 -0.15 2.13
N TRP A 17 3.17 -1.45 1.99
CA TRP A 17 3.16 -2.13 0.70
C TRP A 17 1.81 -2.80 0.48
N VAL A 18 0.99 -2.18 -0.37
CA VAL A 18 -0.32 -2.71 -0.76
C VAL A 18 -0.11 -3.79 -1.83
N MET A 19 -0.55 -5.01 -1.56
CA MET A 19 -0.20 -6.16 -2.39
C MET A 19 -1.31 -7.20 -2.49
N TYR A 20 -1.15 -8.10 -3.46
CA TYR A 20 -1.95 -9.30 -3.57
C TYR A 20 -1.70 -10.24 -2.38
N PRO A 21 -2.68 -11.06 -2.01
CA PRO A 21 -2.44 -12.13 -1.05
C PRO A 21 -1.38 -13.09 -1.57
N HIS A 22 -0.32 -13.25 -0.79
CA HIS A 22 0.72 -14.24 -1.06
C HIS A 22 0.35 -15.56 -0.38
N ARG A 23 0.69 -16.66 -1.01
CA ARG A 23 0.41 -18.00 -0.50
C ARG A 23 1.69 -18.66 0.00
N GLY A 24 1.57 -19.47 1.06
CA GLY A 24 2.69 -20.23 1.59
C GLY A 24 3.84 -19.34 2.03
N ASP A 25 5.03 -19.65 1.53
CA ASP A 25 6.28 -18.99 1.88
C ASP A 25 6.69 -17.84 0.93
N GLU A 26 5.82 -17.46 -0.01
CA GLU A 26 6.12 -16.38 -0.98
C GLU A 26 6.50 -15.07 -0.30
N LEU A 27 5.78 -14.72 0.76
CA LEU A 27 6.02 -13.47 1.48
C LEU A 27 7.37 -13.48 2.19
N GLU A 28 7.75 -14.62 2.76
CA GLU A 28 9.06 -14.82 3.39
C GLU A 28 10.18 -14.71 2.37
N HIS A 29 10.06 -15.37 1.22
CA HIS A 29 11.03 -15.29 0.13
C HIS A 29 11.21 -13.86 -0.39
N THR A 30 10.12 -13.13 -0.56
CA THR A 30 10.14 -11.73 -0.97
C THR A 30 10.88 -10.87 0.07
N THR A 31 10.60 -11.08 1.34
CA THR A 31 11.26 -10.38 2.44
C THR A 31 12.76 -10.63 2.44
N ASP A 32 13.17 -11.89 2.30
CA ASP A 32 14.58 -12.27 2.25
C ASP A 32 15.29 -11.63 1.05
N SER A 33 14.64 -11.59 -0.11
CA SER A 33 15.19 -10.93 -1.30
C SER A 33 15.38 -9.41 -1.07
N ILE A 34 14.45 -8.76 -0.41
CA ILE A 34 14.57 -7.34 -0.07
C ILE A 34 15.76 -7.12 0.87
N ARG A 35 15.91 -7.95 1.90
CA ARG A 35 17.03 -7.86 2.84
C ARG A 35 18.38 -8.01 2.16
N GLU A 36 18.49 -8.95 1.21
CA GLU A 36 19.72 -9.12 0.43
C GLU A 36 20.08 -7.88 -0.38
N LEU A 37 19.07 -7.21 -0.95
CA LEU A 37 19.29 -6.05 -1.82
C LEU A 37 19.61 -4.77 -1.06
N VAL A 38 19.01 -4.57 0.10
CA VAL A 38 19.13 -3.29 0.84
C VAL A 38 20.21 -3.33 1.94
N GLY A 39 20.70 -4.48 2.32
CA GLY A 39 21.69 -4.62 3.38
C GLY A 39 21.07 -4.40 4.76
N GLU A 40 21.63 -3.49 5.55
CA GLU A 40 21.14 -3.21 6.90
C GLU A 40 19.74 -2.56 6.87
N GLU A 41 18.87 -3.06 7.73
CA GLU A 41 17.48 -2.64 7.82
C GLU A 41 17.36 -1.33 8.59
N GLN A 42 17.09 -0.23 7.89
CA GLN A 42 16.84 1.09 8.50
C GLN A 42 15.46 1.62 8.14
N PHE A 43 14.50 0.71 8.01
CA PHE A 43 13.11 1.04 7.70
C PHE A 43 12.19 -0.05 8.22
N THR A 44 10.92 0.27 8.35
CA THR A 44 9.88 -0.72 8.63
C THR A 44 9.07 -0.95 7.36
N LEU A 45 8.87 -2.22 6.99
CA LEU A 45 8.07 -2.62 5.84
C LEU A 45 6.86 -3.40 6.32
N VAL A 46 5.67 -2.89 6.02
CA VAL A 46 4.40 -3.49 6.39
C VAL A 46 3.63 -3.85 5.13
N ALA A 47 3.34 -5.13 4.95
CA ALA A 47 2.53 -5.61 3.83
C ALA A 47 1.04 -5.54 4.20
N ILE A 48 0.25 -4.99 3.31
CA ILE A 48 -1.21 -4.94 3.39
C ILE A 48 -1.75 -5.78 2.25
N GLN A 49 -2.24 -6.98 2.57
CA GLN A 49 -2.79 -7.89 1.56
C GLN A 49 -4.27 -7.60 1.35
N ILE A 50 -4.64 -7.27 0.13
CA ILE A 50 -5.99 -6.87 -0.26
C ILE A 50 -6.82 -8.11 -0.59
N ASP A 51 -8.04 -8.17 -0.09
CA ASP A 51 -8.94 -9.31 -0.30
C ASP A 51 -9.56 -9.32 -1.70
N ASP A 52 -10.14 -8.20 -2.11
CA ASP A 52 -10.77 -8.04 -3.41
C ASP A 52 -10.08 -6.92 -4.18
N TRP A 53 -9.17 -7.32 -5.07
CA TRP A 53 -8.24 -6.41 -5.74
C TRP A 53 -8.94 -5.29 -6.51
N ASN A 54 -9.85 -5.65 -7.40
CA ASN A 54 -10.51 -4.65 -8.26
C ASN A 54 -11.49 -3.77 -7.49
N ARG A 55 -12.24 -4.37 -6.57
CA ARG A 55 -13.21 -3.62 -5.74
C ARG A 55 -12.52 -2.66 -4.81
N ASP A 56 -11.52 -3.16 -4.06
CA ASP A 56 -10.93 -2.43 -2.94
C ASP A 56 -9.91 -1.37 -3.35
N LEU A 57 -9.38 -1.45 -4.58
CA LEU A 57 -8.34 -0.56 -5.05
C LEU A 57 -8.78 0.41 -6.15
N SER A 58 -9.96 0.23 -6.74
CA SER A 58 -10.46 1.15 -7.75
C SER A 58 -11.02 2.42 -7.10
N PRO A 59 -10.63 3.62 -7.60
CA PRO A 59 -11.03 4.89 -6.99
C PRO A 59 -12.53 5.20 -7.13
N TRP A 60 -13.13 4.77 -8.24
CA TRP A 60 -14.54 4.98 -8.58
C TRP A 60 -15.00 3.91 -9.55
N ARG A 61 -16.31 3.85 -9.77
CA ARG A 61 -16.89 3.00 -10.81
C ARG A 61 -16.77 3.66 -12.17
N SER A 62 -16.69 2.83 -13.22
CA SER A 62 -16.74 3.29 -14.59
C SER A 62 -17.47 2.26 -15.46
N ASP A 63 -18.26 2.74 -16.41
CA ASP A 63 -18.92 1.89 -17.40
C ASP A 63 -17.95 1.32 -18.44
N GLU A 64 -16.74 1.85 -18.48
CA GLU A 64 -15.68 1.43 -19.42
C GLU A 64 -14.91 0.19 -18.94
N VAL A 65 -15.11 -0.23 -17.69
CA VAL A 65 -14.51 -1.43 -17.10
C VAL A 65 -15.62 -2.32 -16.54
N ASP A 66 -15.29 -3.59 -16.25
CA ASP A 66 -16.29 -4.50 -15.70
C ASP A 66 -16.71 -4.14 -14.27
N GLY A 67 -17.83 -4.71 -13.81
CA GLY A 67 -18.40 -4.39 -12.52
C GLY A 67 -17.60 -4.83 -11.30
N SER A 68 -16.52 -5.62 -11.49
CA SER A 68 -15.61 -5.97 -10.38
C SER A 68 -14.87 -4.76 -9.84
N PHE A 69 -14.65 -3.74 -10.66
CA PHE A 69 -14.09 -2.46 -10.25
C PHE A 69 -15.16 -1.62 -9.56
N ALA A 70 -15.49 -1.96 -8.33
CA ALA A 70 -16.63 -1.38 -7.62
C ALA A 70 -16.37 0.01 -7.01
N GLY A 71 -15.14 0.51 -7.08
CA GLY A 71 -14.82 1.88 -6.66
C GLY A 71 -14.76 2.08 -5.15
N GLU A 72 -14.28 1.08 -4.41
CA GLU A 72 -14.23 1.13 -2.95
C GLU A 72 -12.87 1.52 -2.37
N ALA A 73 -11.99 2.13 -3.17
CA ALA A 73 -10.67 2.56 -2.69
C ALA A 73 -10.77 3.53 -1.50
N GLY A 74 -11.81 4.37 -1.45
CA GLY A 74 -12.03 5.28 -0.32
C GLY A 74 -12.21 4.54 1.00
N ARG A 75 -12.94 3.44 1.00
CA ARG A 75 -13.11 2.59 2.20
C ARG A 75 -11.81 1.92 2.62
N THR A 76 -11.03 1.49 1.63
CA THR A 76 -9.72 0.88 1.88
C THR A 76 -8.78 1.90 2.51
N LEU A 77 -8.74 3.12 1.98
CA LEU A 77 -7.91 4.20 2.54
C LEU A 77 -8.35 4.57 3.96
N ASP A 78 -9.66 4.70 4.21
CA ASP A 78 -10.19 4.97 5.55
C ASP A 78 -9.77 3.89 6.55
N TYR A 79 -9.82 2.62 6.14
CA TYR A 79 -9.38 1.51 6.98
C TYR A 79 -7.88 1.61 7.30
N ILE A 80 -7.06 1.94 6.30
CA ILE A 80 -5.62 2.14 6.49
C ILE A 80 -5.38 3.26 7.51
N GLU A 81 -6.03 4.41 7.36
CA GLU A 81 -5.86 5.56 8.24
C GLU A 81 -6.35 5.30 9.67
N GLN A 82 -7.48 4.65 9.81
CA GLN A 82 -8.16 4.52 11.10
C GLN A 82 -7.80 3.26 11.87
N GLN A 83 -7.41 2.18 11.18
CA GLN A 83 -7.17 0.89 11.80
C GLN A 83 -5.71 0.42 11.70
N ILE A 84 -5.01 0.74 10.62
CA ILE A 84 -3.64 0.26 10.40
C ILE A 84 -2.61 1.26 10.93
N VAL A 85 -2.68 2.51 10.50
CA VAL A 85 -1.72 3.54 10.89
C VAL A 85 -1.62 3.74 12.41
N PRO A 86 -2.73 3.75 13.17
CA PRO A 86 -2.65 3.86 14.63
C PRO A 86 -1.95 2.70 15.33
N GLN A 87 -1.91 1.52 14.71
CA GLN A 87 -1.21 0.35 15.24
C GLN A 87 0.29 0.35 14.94
N LEU A 88 0.70 1.15 13.95
CA LEU A 88 2.10 1.38 13.68
C LEU A 88 2.63 2.32 14.76
N ASP A 89 3.80 2.04 15.28
CA ASP A 89 4.40 2.80 16.37
C ASP A 89 4.90 4.20 15.92
N ILE A 90 4.06 4.87 15.11
CA ILE A 90 4.35 6.20 14.58
C ILE A 90 4.28 7.26 15.71
N GLN A 91 3.43 7.00 16.70
CA GLN A 91 3.16 7.98 17.76
C GLN A 91 4.31 8.13 18.76
N SER A 92 5.10 7.10 18.94
CA SER A 92 6.28 7.16 19.82
C SER A 92 7.50 7.78 19.14
N GLN A 93 7.43 7.96 17.82
CA GLN A 93 8.53 8.48 17.01
C GLN A 93 8.02 9.54 16.04
N ALA A 94 7.83 10.75 16.56
CA ALA A 94 7.15 11.87 15.90
C ALA A 94 7.72 12.29 14.53
N ASN A 95 8.81 11.67 14.05
CA ASN A 95 9.51 12.07 12.83
C ASN A 95 9.70 10.93 11.81
N ARG A 96 8.97 9.82 11.96
CA ARG A 96 9.08 8.74 10.95
C ARG A 96 8.17 9.02 9.77
N PRO A 97 8.72 9.28 8.57
CA PRO A 97 7.88 9.48 7.41
C PRO A 97 7.19 8.17 7.01
N LEU A 98 5.94 8.30 6.58
CA LEU A 98 5.12 7.18 6.12
C LEU A 98 5.01 7.22 4.60
N TYR A 99 5.36 6.11 3.95
CA TYR A 99 5.25 5.96 2.50
C TYR A 99 4.27 4.85 2.17
N ILE A 100 3.68 4.95 0.98
CA ILE A 100 2.80 3.91 0.44
C ILE A 100 3.32 3.47 -0.92
N MET A 101 3.27 2.16 -1.19
CA MET A 101 3.69 1.64 -2.49
C MET A 101 2.80 0.50 -2.94
N GLY A 102 2.78 0.29 -4.26
CA GLY A 102 2.03 -0.80 -4.85
C GLY A 102 2.39 -1.02 -6.31
N TYR A 103 2.00 -2.19 -6.80
CA TYR A 103 2.19 -2.60 -8.18
C TYR A 103 0.83 -2.65 -8.89
N SER A 104 0.80 -2.28 -10.17
CA SER A 104 -0.40 -2.32 -11.02
C SER A 104 -1.55 -1.48 -10.42
N LEU A 105 -2.70 -2.05 -10.14
CA LEU A 105 -3.83 -1.30 -9.56
C LEU A 105 -3.50 -0.76 -8.16
N ALA A 106 -2.69 -1.47 -7.38
CA ALA A 106 -2.19 -0.96 -6.11
C ALA A 106 -1.22 0.22 -6.29
N GLY A 107 -0.52 0.28 -7.41
CA GLY A 107 0.28 1.46 -7.79
C GLY A 107 -0.60 2.68 -8.07
N LEU A 108 -1.70 2.48 -8.77
CA LEU A 108 -2.72 3.51 -8.96
C LEU A 108 -3.30 3.97 -7.61
N PHE A 109 -3.67 3.01 -6.78
CA PHE A 109 -4.21 3.28 -5.44
C PHE A 109 -3.23 4.12 -4.61
N ALA A 110 -1.94 3.77 -4.61
CA ALA A 110 -0.92 4.50 -3.86
C ALA A 110 -0.84 5.96 -4.31
N LEU A 111 -0.81 6.20 -5.60
CA LEU A 111 -0.77 7.56 -6.14
C LEU A 111 -2.07 8.31 -5.84
N TRP A 112 -3.23 7.67 -6.04
CA TRP A 112 -4.53 8.26 -5.73
C TRP A 112 -4.63 8.64 -4.25
N ALA A 113 -4.14 7.80 -3.34
CA ALA A 113 -4.14 8.07 -1.91
C ALA A 113 -3.36 9.35 -1.56
N MET A 114 -2.29 9.65 -2.28
CA MET A 114 -1.53 10.89 -2.09
C MET A 114 -2.37 12.16 -2.30
N TYR A 115 -3.36 12.07 -3.17
CA TYR A 115 -4.28 13.20 -3.42
C TYR A 115 -5.42 13.28 -2.42
N GLN A 116 -5.67 12.21 -1.67
CA GLN A 116 -6.81 12.13 -0.75
C GLN A 116 -6.45 12.49 0.69
N THR A 117 -5.19 12.37 1.08
CA THR A 117 -4.76 12.52 2.47
C THR A 117 -3.35 13.05 2.57
N ASP A 118 -3.04 13.68 3.70
CA ASP A 118 -1.73 14.27 4.00
C ASP A 118 -0.82 13.34 4.81
N ILE A 119 -1.29 12.12 5.14
CA ILE A 119 -0.53 11.25 6.04
C ILE A 119 0.74 10.66 5.41
N PHE A 120 0.79 10.58 4.07
CA PHE A 120 1.92 10.00 3.36
C PHE A 120 2.92 11.06 2.93
N ALA A 121 4.20 10.81 3.21
CA ALA A 121 5.31 11.64 2.76
C ALA A 121 5.62 11.42 1.28
N GLY A 122 5.26 10.28 0.72
CA GLY A 122 5.46 9.95 -0.68
C GLY A 122 4.89 8.60 -1.04
N CYS A 123 4.95 8.25 -2.32
CA CYS A 123 4.51 6.95 -2.81
C CYS A 123 5.48 6.40 -3.86
N ALA A 124 5.44 5.07 -4.01
CA ALA A 124 6.07 4.38 -5.12
C ALA A 124 4.99 3.63 -5.90
N THR A 125 4.84 4.00 -7.15
CA THR A 125 3.88 3.36 -8.05
C THR A 125 4.64 2.56 -9.11
N CYS A 126 4.59 1.23 -8.96
CA CYS A 126 5.27 0.31 -9.86
C CYS A 126 4.29 -0.17 -10.92
N SER A 127 4.55 0.19 -12.19
CA SER A 127 3.64 -0.14 -13.32
C SER A 127 2.19 0.17 -12.98
N GLY A 128 1.93 1.34 -12.41
CA GLY A 128 0.60 1.74 -11.97
C GLY A 128 -0.42 1.75 -13.10
N SER A 129 -1.66 1.33 -12.79
CA SER A 129 -2.76 1.20 -13.75
C SER A 129 -3.34 2.58 -14.14
N MET A 130 -2.50 3.48 -14.66
CA MET A 130 -2.88 4.85 -15.01
C MET A 130 -3.89 4.92 -16.17
N TRP A 131 -4.09 3.78 -16.85
CA TRP A 131 -5.12 3.60 -17.87
C TRP A 131 -6.55 3.64 -17.31
N TYR A 132 -6.70 3.56 -16.00
CA TYR A 132 -8.02 3.49 -15.38
C TYR A 132 -8.86 4.71 -15.80
N PRO A 133 -10.12 4.50 -16.25
CA PRO A 133 -10.92 5.58 -16.83
C PRO A 133 -11.10 6.77 -15.89
N GLY A 134 -10.81 7.96 -16.40
CA GLY A 134 -10.94 9.21 -15.66
C GLY A 134 -9.77 9.59 -14.76
N PHE A 135 -8.73 8.73 -14.65
CA PHE A 135 -7.65 9.01 -13.70
C PHE A 135 -6.69 10.10 -14.19
N VAL A 136 -6.33 10.07 -15.47
CA VAL A 136 -5.33 11.00 -16.05
C VAL A 136 -5.97 12.22 -16.69
N GLU A 137 -7.26 12.21 -16.91
CA GLU A 137 -7.98 13.29 -17.61
C GLU A 137 -8.23 14.53 -16.74
#